data_1aee03b08b263524205f646596830f2e
#
_entry.id   1aee03b08b263524205f646596830f2e
#
_cell.length_a   1.000
_cell.length_b   1.000
_cell.length_c   1.000
_cell.angle_alpha   90.00
_cell.angle_beta   90.00
_cell.angle_gamma   90.00
#
_symmetry.space_group_name_H-M   'P 1'
#
loop_
_entity.id
_entity.type
_entity.pdbx_description
1 polymer ?
#
loop_
_entity_poly.entity_id
_entity_poly.type
_entity_poly.pdbx_seq_one_letter_code
_entity_poly.pdbx_strand_id
1 'polypeptide(L)'
;MRKIAFLLGLFAVSLSSLAMTDKAKNELQKALQGDYQALRNTAFSMKDGSAGHDRNPIAGCALRKITLIVAQDKTDAGDYGNEYVDCKALSPTESEQAWKMTLQLLPQVLQLKE
;
A
#
# COMPACT_ATOMS: atom_id res chain seq x y z
N MET A 1 -5.19 0.24 20.37
CA MET A 1 -5.91 1.31 19.69
C MET A 1 -5.07 2.57 19.54
N ARG A 2 -4.52 3.07 20.61
CA ARG A 2 -3.72 4.30 20.53
C ARG A 2 -2.47 4.14 19.68
N LYS A 3 -1.82 2.99 19.79
CA LYS A 3 -0.64 2.71 18.97
C LYS A 3 -0.99 2.69 17.49
N ILE A 4 -2.17 2.19 17.18
CA ILE A 4 -2.64 2.13 15.80
C ILE A 4 -2.75 3.53 15.23
N ALA A 5 -3.36 4.45 15.97
CA ALA A 5 -3.50 5.83 15.51
C ALA A 5 -2.13 6.49 15.28
N PHE A 6 -1.19 6.24 16.18
CA PHE A 6 0.15 6.79 16.04
C PHE A 6 0.84 6.28 14.78
N LEU A 7 0.75 4.97 14.55
CA LEU A 7 1.37 4.38 13.36
C LEU A 7 0.75 4.92 12.08
N LEU A 8 -0.56 5.11 12.08
CA LEU A 8 -1.24 5.69 10.92
C LEU A 8 -0.75 7.11 10.65
N GLY A 9 -0.50 7.87 11.71
CA GLY A 9 0.05 9.20 11.55
C GLY A 9 1.41 9.19 10.90
N LEU A 10 2.28 8.30 11.33
CA LEU A 10 3.61 8.17 10.74
C LEU A 10 3.52 7.73 9.28
N PHE A 11 2.65 6.78 9.00
CA PHE A 11 2.45 6.32 7.64
C PHE A 11 1.96 7.45 6.76
N ALA A 12 1.00 8.23 7.25
CA ALA A 12 0.46 9.35 6.49
C ALA A 12 1.56 10.35 6.13
N VAL A 13 2.49 10.60 7.05
CA VAL A 13 3.61 11.47 6.75
C VAL A 13 4.49 10.90 5.64
N SER A 14 4.75 9.57 5.68
CA SER A 14 5.62 8.92 4.70
C SER A 14 5.01 8.88 3.31
N LEU A 15 3.72 8.58 3.24
CA LEU A 15 3.02 8.42 1.96
C LEU A 15 2.12 9.57 1.62
N SER A 16 2.00 10.54 2.50
CA SER A 16 1.02 11.58 2.32
C SER A 16 1.31 12.42 1.09
N SER A 17 0.24 12.85 0.49
CA SER A 17 0.24 13.83 -0.55
C SER A 17 -0.78 14.89 -0.16
N LEU A 18 -0.43 16.15 -0.35
CA LEU A 18 -1.35 17.22 -0.07
C LEU A 18 -2.56 17.18 -1.00
N ALA A 19 -2.42 16.49 -2.14
CA ALA A 19 -3.50 16.38 -3.10
C ALA A 19 -4.44 15.20 -2.81
N MET A 20 -4.13 14.37 -1.79
CA MET A 20 -4.95 13.21 -1.50
C MET A 20 -6.31 13.62 -0.95
N THR A 21 -7.38 13.13 -1.59
CA THR A 21 -8.74 13.43 -1.16
C THR A 21 -9.10 12.67 0.11
N ASP A 22 -10.18 13.08 0.77
CA ASP A 22 -10.66 12.37 1.96
C ASP A 22 -11.06 10.95 1.63
N LYS A 23 -11.67 10.73 0.47
CA LYS A 23 -12.05 9.38 0.04
C LYS A 23 -10.81 8.50 -0.12
N ALA A 24 -9.76 9.04 -0.73
CA ALA A 24 -8.51 8.31 -0.90
C ALA A 24 -7.87 8.00 0.44
N LYS A 25 -7.90 8.94 1.37
CA LYS A 25 -7.37 8.72 2.72
C LYS A 25 -8.12 7.60 3.43
N ASN A 26 -9.45 7.58 3.30
CA ASN A 26 -10.25 6.54 3.93
C ASN A 26 -9.92 5.17 3.35
N GLU A 27 -9.75 5.08 2.03
CA GLU A 27 -9.40 3.82 1.39
C GLU A 27 -8.01 3.37 1.82
N LEU A 28 -7.08 4.30 1.91
CA LEU A 28 -5.74 3.98 2.39
C LEU A 28 -5.78 3.43 3.81
N GLN A 29 -6.61 4.02 4.68
CA GLN A 29 -6.75 3.51 6.04
C GLN A 29 -7.25 2.07 6.06
N LYS A 30 -8.23 1.75 5.21
CA LYS A 30 -8.73 0.38 5.10
C LYS A 30 -7.64 -0.56 4.60
N ALA A 31 -6.85 -0.10 3.64
CA ALA A 31 -5.73 -0.89 3.11
C ALA A 31 -4.74 -1.20 4.23
N LEU A 32 -4.43 -0.21 5.06
CA LEU A 32 -3.49 -0.39 6.17
C LEU A 32 -4.04 -1.28 7.28
N GLN A 33 -5.34 -1.52 7.28
CA GLN A 33 -5.97 -2.47 8.19
C GLN A 33 -6.02 -3.87 7.59
N GLY A 34 -5.42 -4.06 6.42
CA GLY A 34 -5.33 -5.36 5.80
C GLY A 34 -6.53 -5.74 4.95
N ASP A 35 -7.40 -4.79 4.64
CA ASP A 35 -8.55 -5.06 3.79
C ASP A 35 -8.07 -5.38 2.37
N TYR A 36 -8.39 -6.57 1.90
CA TYR A 36 -7.88 -7.07 0.62
C TYR A 36 -8.26 -6.17 -0.55
N GLN A 37 -9.53 -5.81 -0.65
CA GLN A 37 -9.98 -5.01 -1.79
C GLN A 37 -9.40 -3.60 -1.72
N ALA A 38 -9.32 -3.03 -0.52
CA ALA A 38 -8.75 -1.70 -0.35
C ALA A 38 -7.25 -1.69 -0.70
N LEU A 39 -6.52 -2.76 -0.34
CA LEU A 39 -5.13 -2.89 -0.72
C LEU A 39 -4.96 -2.88 -2.24
N ARG A 40 -5.78 -3.65 -2.94
CA ARG A 40 -5.72 -3.71 -4.39
C ARG A 40 -6.06 -2.38 -5.02
N ASN A 41 -7.13 -1.76 -4.56
CA ASN A 41 -7.59 -0.50 -5.12
C ASN A 41 -6.58 0.62 -4.89
N THR A 42 -6.05 0.69 -3.67
CA THR A 42 -5.09 1.73 -3.32
C THR A 42 -3.78 1.56 -4.09
N ALA A 43 -3.32 0.31 -4.23
CA ALA A 43 -2.10 0.03 -5.00
C ALA A 43 -2.25 0.50 -6.44
N PHE A 44 -3.37 0.17 -7.06
CA PHE A 44 -3.64 0.58 -8.44
C PHE A 44 -3.70 2.11 -8.55
N SER A 45 -4.45 2.74 -7.65
CA SER A 45 -4.65 4.19 -7.69
C SER A 45 -3.34 4.96 -7.47
N MET A 46 -2.50 4.47 -6.59
CA MET A 46 -1.21 5.13 -6.35
C MET A 46 -0.26 4.94 -7.52
N LYS A 47 -0.24 3.75 -8.11
CA LYS A 47 0.60 3.52 -9.27
C LYS A 47 0.19 4.44 -10.42
N ASP A 48 -1.12 4.59 -10.61
CA ASP A 48 -1.68 5.30 -11.75
C ASP A 48 -1.85 6.80 -11.51
N GLY A 49 -1.98 7.21 -10.26
CA GLY A 49 -2.29 8.59 -9.93
C GLY A 49 -3.75 8.90 -10.14
N SER A 50 -4.65 8.01 -9.69
CA SER A 50 -6.08 8.15 -9.90
C SER A 50 -6.84 8.04 -8.58
N ALA A 51 -8.16 8.18 -8.65
CA ALA A 51 -9.07 8.04 -7.52
C ALA A 51 -8.65 8.89 -6.31
N GLY A 52 -8.13 10.09 -6.56
CA GLY A 52 -7.77 11.02 -5.50
C GLY A 52 -6.39 10.83 -4.91
N HIS A 53 -5.59 9.92 -5.47
CA HIS A 53 -4.19 9.73 -5.06
C HIS A 53 -3.25 10.39 -6.03
N ASP A 54 -2.14 10.94 -5.53
CA ASP A 54 -1.03 11.31 -6.38
C ASP A 54 -0.35 10.05 -6.88
N ARG A 55 0.26 10.15 -8.04
CA ARG A 55 1.01 9.03 -8.60
C ARG A 55 2.21 8.72 -7.71
N ASN A 56 2.28 7.50 -7.24
CA ASN A 56 3.35 7.02 -6.38
C ASN A 56 3.62 5.55 -6.67
N PRO A 57 4.39 5.25 -7.74
CA PRO A 57 4.63 3.86 -8.14
C PRO A 57 5.38 3.05 -7.09
N ILE A 58 6.23 3.68 -6.30
CA ILE A 58 6.96 2.99 -5.25
C ILE A 58 5.98 2.46 -4.21
N ALA A 59 5.08 3.32 -3.75
CA ALA A 59 4.05 2.92 -2.79
C ALA A 59 3.10 1.89 -3.40
N GLY A 60 2.75 2.06 -4.68
CA GLY A 60 1.90 1.09 -5.36
C GLY A 60 2.54 -0.29 -5.36
N CYS A 61 3.81 -0.38 -5.70
CA CYS A 61 4.54 -1.64 -5.67
C CYS A 61 4.57 -2.22 -4.26
N ALA A 62 4.86 -1.39 -3.25
CA ALA A 62 4.89 -1.84 -1.87
C ALA A 62 3.55 -2.42 -1.43
N LEU A 63 2.45 -1.76 -1.78
CA LEU A 63 1.13 -2.25 -1.41
C LEU A 63 0.77 -3.56 -2.12
N ARG A 64 1.27 -3.77 -3.34
CA ARG A 64 1.11 -5.06 -4.00
C ARG A 64 1.81 -6.16 -3.22
N LYS A 65 3.03 -5.90 -2.76
CA LYS A 65 3.79 -6.87 -1.96
C LYS A 65 3.08 -7.16 -0.64
N ILE A 66 2.59 -6.13 0.02
CA ILE A 66 1.87 -6.28 1.28
C ILE A 66 0.63 -7.14 1.07
N THR A 67 -0.10 -6.92 -0.02
CA THR A 67 -1.28 -7.71 -0.34
C THR A 67 -0.96 -9.20 -0.41
N LEU A 68 0.14 -9.55 -1.08
CA LEU A 68 0.54 -10.95 -1.21
C LEU A 68 0.88 -11.57 0.14
N ILE A 69 1.38 -10.76 1.07
CA ILE A 69 1.81 -11.28 2.37
C ILE A 69 0.65 -11.39 3.35
N VAL A 70 -0.19 -10.36 3.44
CA VAL A 70 -1.20 -10.31 4.50
C VAL A 70 -2.55 -10.91 4.09
N ALA A 71 -2.78 -11.10 2.81
CA ALA A 71 -4.05 -11.62 2.31
C ALA A 71 -3.86 -12.90 1.50
N GLN A 72 -2.94 -13.75 1.94
CA GLN A 72 -2.58 -14.96 1.21
C GLN A 72 -3.77 -15.86 0.91
N ASP A 73 -4.75 -15.87 1.79
CA ASP A 73 -5.95 -16.69 1.64
C ASP A 73 -6.85 -16.20 0.51
N LYS A 74 -6.67 -14.99 0.04
CA LYS A 74 -7.53 -14.38 -0.98
C LYS A 74 -6.82 -14.10 -2.28
N THR A 75 -5.49 -14.04 -2.26
CA THR A 75 -4.72 -13.69 -3.46
C THR A 75 -4.72 -14.81 -4.48
N ASP A 76 -4.64 -14.43 -5.74
CA ASP A 76 -4.61 -15.36 -6.86
C ASP A 76 -3.54 -14.93 -7.86
N ALA A 77 -3.50 -15.60 -9.01
CA ALA A 77 -2.50 -15.31 -10.03
C ALA A 77 -2.57 -13.86 -10.51
N GLY A 78 -3.76 -13.26 -10.48
CA GLY A 78 -3.91 -11.86 -10.86
C GLY A 78 -3.14 -10.93 -9.95
N ASP A 79 -3.17 -11.19 -8.65
CA ASP A 79 -2.44 -10.38 -7.68
C ASP A 79 -0.93 -10.51 -7.86
N TYR A 80 -0.45 -11.72 -8.10
CA TYR A 80 0.97 -11.93 -8.37
C TYR A 80 1.39 -11.25 -9.66
N GLY A 81 0.55 -11.31 -10.70
CA GLY A 81 0.80 -10.62 -11.94
C GLY A 81 0.86 -9.11 -11.78
N ASN A 82 -0.05 -8.56 -10.99
CA ASN A 82 -0.07 -7.13 -10.72
C ASN A 82 1.19 -6.68 -9.98
N GLU A 83 1.64 -7.47 -9.00
CA GLU A 83 2.86 -7.16 -8.29
C GLU A 83 4.05 -7.17 -9.25
N TYR A 84 4.13 -8.20 -10.08
CA TYR A 84 5.22 -8.30 -11.05
C TYR A 84 5.27 -7.08 -11.96
N VAL A 85 4.14 -6.73 -12.57
CA VAL A 85 4.07 -5.62 -13.53
C VAL A 85 4.41 -4.29 -12.85
N ASP A 86 3.80 -4.04 -11.70
CA ASP A 86 3.96 -2.75 -11.04
C ASP A 86 5.37 -2.57 -10.48
N CYS A 87 5.98 -3.65 -10.02
CA CYS A 87 7.28 -3.56 -9.36
C CYS A 87 8.44 -3.62 -10.37
N LYS A 88 8.29 -4.35 -11.47
CA LYS A 88 9.39 -4.41 -12.45
C LYS A 88 9.60 -3.10 -13.18
N ALA A 89 8.60 -2.21 -13.15
CA ALA A 89 8.73 -0.90 -13.78
C ALA A 89 9.65 0.04 -12.99
N LEU A 90 10.00 -0.33 -11.77
CA LEU A 90 10.85 0.49 -10.91
C LEU A 90 12.32 0.29 -11.23
N SER A 91 13.11 1.35 -11.03
CA SER A 91 14.56 1.22 -11.07
C SER A 91 15.04 0.41 -9.86
N PRO A 92 16.29 -0.09 -9.88
CA PRO A 92 16.80 -0.82 -8.71
C PRO A 92 16.70 -0.01 -7.41
N THR A 93 17.00 1.28 -7.45
CA THR A 93 16.91 2.14 -6.26
C THR A 93 15.48 2.26 -5.79
N GLU A 94 14.54 2.44 -6.71
CA GLU A 94 13.12 2.52 -6.37
C GLU A 94 12.60 1.19 -5.85
N SER A 95 13.08 0.09 -6.41
CA SER A 95 12.70 -1.24 -5.94
C SER A 95 13.15 -1.45 -4.50
N GLU A 96 14.36 -0.99 -4.17
CA GLU A 96 14.84 -1.02 -2.79
C GLU A 96 13.94 -0.22 -1.88
N GLN A 97 13.53 0.97 -2.31
CA GLN A 97 12.64 1.80 -1.52
C GLN A 97 11.28 1.13 -1.31
N ALA A 98 10.76 0.47 -2.34
CA ALA A 98 9.49 -0.24 -2.22
C ALA A 98 9.60 -1.38 -1.21
N TRP A 99 10.70 -2.13 -1.22
CA TRP A 99 10.91 -3.19 -0.25
C TRP A 99 11.04 -2.64 1.17
N LYS A 100 11.77 -1.55 1.34
CA LYS A 100 11.92 -0.94 2.66
C LYS A 100 10.57 -0.45 3.18
N MET A 101 9.76 0.15 2.32
CA MET A 101 8.42 0.57 2.69
C MET A 101 7.55 -0.63 3.09
N THR A 102 7.62 -1.72 2.32
CA THR A 102 6.90 -2.94 2.62
C THR A 102 7.26 -3.45 4.01
N LEU A 103 8.55 -3.58 4.27
CA LEU A 103 9.02 -4.11 5.56
C LEU A 103 8.67 -3.18 6.71
N GLN A 104 8.66 -1.88 6.47
CA GLN A 104 8.32 -0.91 7.50
C GLN A 104 6.83 -0.94 7.84
N LEU A 105 5.98 -1.10 6.84
CA LEU A 105 4.54 -1.08 7.05
C LEU A 105 3.96 -2.42 7.48
N LEU A 106 4.62 -3.51 7.14
CA LEU A 106 4.09 -4.84 7.35
C LEU A 106 3.67 -5.13 8.79
N PRO A 107 4.49 -4.81 9.82
CA PRO A 107 4.07 -5.07 11.19
C PRO A 107 2.79 -4.32 11.57
N GLN A 108 2.66 -3.09 11.08
CA GLN A 108 1.47 -2.29 11.34
C GLN A 108 0.24 -2.91 10.71
N VAL A 109 0.34 -3.33 9.45
CA VAL A 109 -0.79 -3.93 8.74
C VAL A 109 -1.22 -5.23 9.40
N LEU A 110 -0.26 -6.06 9.79
CA LEU A 110 -0.56 -7.32 10.46
C LEU A 110 -1.25 -7.08 11.79
N GLN A 111 -0.81 -6.08 12.54
CA GLN A 111 -1.41 -5.75 13.84
C GLN A 111 -2.83 -5.23 13.67
N LEU A 112 -3.06 -4.36 12.69
CA LEU A 112 -4.36 -3.75 12.47
C LEU A 112 -5.37 -4.74 11.89
N LYS A 113 -4.89 -5.70 11.10
CA LYS A 113 -5.76 -6.67 10.47
C LYS A 113 -6.44 -7.56 11.51
N GLU A 114 -5.77 -7.83 12.62
CA GLU A 114 -6.36 -8.60 13.70
C GLU A 114 -7.36 -7.76 14.47
#